data_9074f474b73e77710a528f8360768c4e
#
_entry.id   9074f474b73e77710a528f8360768c4e
#
_cell.length_a   1.000
_cell.length_b   1.000
_cell.length_c   1.000
_cell.angle_alpha   90.00
_cell.angle_beta   90.00
_cell.angle_gamma   90.00
#
_symmetry.space_group_name_H-M   'P 1'
#
loop_
_entity.id
_entity.type
_entity.pdbx_description
1 polymer ?
#
loop_
_entity_poly.entity_id
_entity_poly.type
_entity_poly.pdbx_seq_one_letter_code
_entity_poly.pdbx_strand_id
1 'polypeptide(L)'
;MSRRRKAVKRINVPDPVYHDKNITLFINKLMYDGKKSTAEAIFYRALDMAAKKTKKEPLEAFNQALQNVMPVLEVKSRRVGGASYQIPIEVSPDRRITLGMRWIINFARKRTGKPMHEKLSLEFTDAANGVGAAVKKKEDTHKMAEANKAFAHYRW
;
A
#
# COMPACT_ATOMS: atom_id res chain seq x y z
N MET A 1 4.31 -1.24 -27.12
CA MET A 1 4.28 -0.02 -26.31
C MET A 1 4.51 1.19 -27.19
N SER A 2 3.72 2.26 -27.04
CA SER A 2 3.91 3.49 -27.82
C SER A 2 5.19 4.20 -27.38
N ARG A 3 6.14 4.39 -28.29
CA ARG A 3 7.36 5.17 -28.04
C ARG A 3 7.15 6.68 -28.19
N ARG A 4 6.09 7.11 -28.89
CA ARG A 4 5.86 8.51 -29.26
C ARG A 4 4.93 9.27 -28.31
N ARG A 5 4.11 8.58 -27.53
CA ARG A 5 3.13 9.22 -26.63
C ARG A 5 3.18 8.60 -25.24
N LYS A 6 3.21 9.45 -24.22
CA LYS A 6 2.97 9.04 -22.84
C LYS A 6 1.47 8.80 -22.66
N ALA A 7 1.10 7.67 -22.05
CA ALA A 7 -0.29 7.38 -21.77
C ALA A 7 -0.90 8.47 -20.87
N VAL A 8 -2.10 8.93 -21.23
CA VAL A 8 -2.86 9.89 -20.42
C VAL A 8 -3.24 9.21 -19.10
N LYS A 9 -2.89 9.82 -17.97
CA LYS A 9 -3.31 9.32 -16.66
C LYS A 9 -4.83 9.49 -16.53
N ARG A 10 -5.53 8.40 -16.25
CA ARG A 10 -6.96 8.46 -15.94
C ARG A 10 -7.17 9.18 -14.61
N ILE A 11 -8.13 10.10 -14.59
CA ILE A 11 -8.53 10.78 -13.36
C ILE A 11 -9.42 9.81 -12.57
N ASN A 12 -9.01 9.49 -11.34
CA ASN A 12 -9.83 8.69 -10.46
C ASN A 12 -10.92 9.56 -9.84
N VAL A 13 -12.16 9.13 -9.98
CA VAL A 13 -13.31 9.76 -9.31
C VAL A 13 -13.17 9.52 -7.81
N PRO A 14 -13.33 10.52 -6.95
CA PRO A 14 -13.31 10.34 -5.51
C PRO A 14 -14.45 9.43 -5.04
N ASP A 15 -14.28 8.82 -3.87
CA ASP A 15 -15.27 7.97 -3.24
C ASP A 15 -16.55 8.75 -2.91
N PRO A 16 -17.75 8.16 -3.12
CA PRO A 16 -19.01 8.86 -2.86
C PRO A 16 -19.29 9.12 -1.37
N VAL A 17 -18.73 8.33 -0.46
CA VAL A 17 -18.99 8.42 0.99
C VAL A 17 -18.02 9.39 1.67
N TYR A 18 -16.73 9.21 1.44
CA TYR A 18 -15.67 9.99 2.11
C TYR A 18 -15.00 11.03 1.22
N HIS A 19 -15.36 11.12 -0.06
CA HIS A 19 -14.80 12.04 -1.05
C HIS A 19 -13.26 11.97 -1.19
N ASP A 20 -12.65 10.86 -0.82
CA ASP A 20 -11.21 10.63 -0.91
C ASP A 20 -10.84 9.74 -2.11
N LYS A 21 -9.88 10.21 -2.91
CA LYS A 21 -9.34 9.48 -4.07
C LYS A 21 -8.58 8.21 -3.67
N ASN A 22 -7.95 8.20 -2.51
CA ASN A 22 -7.19 7.05 -2.02
C ASN A 22 -8.10 5.88 -1.69
N ILE A 23 -9.31 6.14 -1.19
CA ILE A 23 -10.32 5.11 -0.94
C ILE A 23 -10.72 4.43 -2.23
N THR A 24 -11.06 5.20 -3.28
CA THR A 24 -11.36 4.63 -4.60
C THR A 24 -10.20 3.78 -5.14
N LEU A 25 -8.96 4.27 -5.01
CA LEU A 25 -7.77 3.51 -5.42
C LEU A 25 -7.61 2.22 -4.62
N PHE A 26 -7.89 2.25 -3.32
CA PHE A 26 -7.82 1.08 -2.46
C PHE A 26 -8.87 0.04 -2.84
N ILE A 27 -10.12 0.44 -3.02
CA ILE A 27 -11.22 -0.43 -3.45
C ILE A 27 -10.90 -1.07 -4.80
N ASN A 28 -10.38 -0.31 -5.77
CA ASN A 28 -9.97 -0.83 -7.07
C ASN A 28 -8.84 -1.87 -6.97
N LYS A 29 -7.95 -1.75 -5.99
CA LYS A 29 -6.89 -2.75 -5.73
C LYS A 29 -7.38 -3.96 -4.95
N LEU A 30 -8.38 -3.76 -4.11
CA LEU A 30 -9.03 -4.83 -3.35
C LEU A 30 -9.92 -5.71 -4.24
N MET A 31 -10.49 -5.13 -5.27
CA MET A 31 -11.41 -5.79 -6.19
C MET A 31 -10.78 -6.99 -6.92
N TYR A 32 -11.56 -8.07 -7.08
CA TYR A 32 -11.30 -9.21 -7.95
C TYR A 32 -12.38 -9.32 -9.02
N ASP A 33 -12.02 -9.76 -10.20
CA ASP A 33 -12.93 -10.10 -11.31
C ASP A 33 -13.95 -8.98 -11.66
N GLY A 34 -13.59 -7.72 -11.41
CA GLY A 34 -14.48 -6.59 -11.64
C GLY A 34 -15.63 -6.43 -10.63
N LYS A 35 -15.66 -7.24 -9.54
CA LYS A 35 -16.72 -7.21 -8.52
C LYS A 35 -16.57 -6.02 -7.58
N LYS A 36 -16.83 -4.80 -8.09
CA LYS A 36 -16.58 -3.56 -7.37
C LYS A 36 -17.49 -3.40 -6.15
N SER A 37 -18.80 -3.66 -6.28
CA SER A 37 -19.75 -3.54 -5.16
C SER A 37 -19.39 -4.43 -3.97
N THR A 38 -18.92 -5.64 -4.24
CA THR A 38 -18.43 -6.54 -3.18
C THR A 38 -17.20 -5.98 -2.49
N ALA A 39 -16.25 -5.41 -3.25
CA ALA A 39 -15.05 -4.79 -2.68
C ALA A 39 -15.37 -3.55 -1.84
N GLU A 40 -16.33 -2.73 -2.28
CA GLU A 40 -16.85 -1.58 -1.53
C GLU A 40 -17.47 -2.02 -0.20
N ALA A 41 -18.36 -3.00 -0.21
CA ALA A 41 -18.98 -3.53 1.01
C ALA A 41 -17.94 -4.09 2.00
N ILE A 42 -16.93 -4.80 1.51
CA ILE A 42 -15.82 -5.31 2.34
C ILE A 42 -15.04 -4.15 2.95
N PHE A 43 -14.70 -3.15 2.15
CA PHE A 43 -13.89 -2.01 2.59
C PHE A 43 -14.60 -1.19 3.66
N TYR A 44 -15.85 -0.77 3.42
CA TYR A 44 -16.60 0.05 4.39
C TYR A 44 -16.82 -0.68 5.70
N ARG A 45 -17.23 -1.96 5.66
CA ARG A 45 -17.36 -2.78 6.89
C ARG A 45 -16.04 -2.89 7.65
N ALA A 46 -14.93 -3.10 6.94
CA ALA A 46 -13.62 -3.19 7.55
C ALA A 46 -13.20 -1.87 8.21
N LEU A 47 -13.50 -0.76 7.55
CA LEU A 47 -13.15 0.56 8.03
C LEU A 47 -13.95 0.94 9.30
N ASP A 48 -15.25 0.69 9.31
CA ASP A 48 -16.11 0.90 10.48
C ASP A 48 -15.65 0.07 11.70
N MET A 49 -15.27 -1.19 11.45
CA MET A 49 -14.75 -2.06 12.51
C MET A 49 -13.38 -1.58 13.02
N ALA A 50 -12.52 -1.08 12.15
CA ALA A 50 -11.22 -0.54 12.54
C ALA A 50 -11.39 0.77 13.34
N ALA A 51 -12.26 1.68 12.90
CA ALA A 51 -12.60 2.91 13.61
C ALA A 51 -13.08 2.66 15.04
N LYS A 52 -14.00 1.71 15.23
CA LYS A 52 -14.49 1.29 16.56
C LYS A 52 -13.35 0.80 17.46
N LYS A 53 -12.38 0.04 16.91
CA LYS A 53 -11.24 -0.49 17.67
C LYS A 53 -10.19 0.56 18.00
N THR A 54 -9.91 1.46 17.07
CA THR A 54 -8.90 2.53 17.23
C THR A 54 -9.47 3.75 17.96
N LYS A 55 -10.81 3.84 18.12
CA LYS A 55 -11.52 5.02 18.67
C LYS A 55 -11.22 6.31 17.89
N LYS A 56 -11.05 6.20 16.59
CA LYS A 56 -10.76 7.31 15.66
C LYS A 56 -11.82 7.39 14.59
N GLU A 57 -11.91 8.55 13.94
CA GLU A 57 -12.70 8.69 12.73
C GLU A 57 -12.25 7.70 11.65
N PRO A 58 -13.18 7.09 10.87
CA PRO A 58 -12.84 6.07 9.87
C PRO A 58 -11.77 6.53 8.88
N LEU A 59 -11.92 7.75 8.34
CA LEU A 59 -10.99 8.31 7.37
C LEU A 59 -9.60 8.56 7.99
N GLU A 60 -9.56 9.02 9.24
CA GLU A 60 -8.31 9.25 9.96
C GLU A 60 -7.57 7.92 10.21
N ALA A 61 -8.29 6.90 10.67
CA ALA A 61 -7.73 5.56 10.91
C ALA A 61 -7.14 4.97 9.61
N PHE A 62 -7.82 5.13 8.47
CA PHE A 62 -7.32 4.70 7.17
C PHE A 62 -6.06 5.45 6.75
N ASN A 63 -6.07 6.78 6.83
CA ASN A 63 -4.95 7.61 6.43
C ASN A 63 -3.73 7.35 7.30
N GLN A 64 -3.91 7.20 8.61
CA GLN A 64 -2.82 6.85 9.53
C GLN A 64 -2.24 5.47 9.23
N ALA A 65 -3.09 4.46 9.03
CA ALA A 65 -2.64 3.12 8.66
C ALA A 65 -1.82 3.16 7.35
N LEU A 66 -2.30 3.90 6.35
CA LEU A 66 -1.61 4.04 5.07
C LEU A 66 -0.26 4.74 5.23
N GLN A 67 -0.19 5.85 5.97
CA GLN A 67 1.05 6.58 6.23
C GLN A 67 2.09 5.72 6.94
N ASN A 68 1.67 4.93 7.92
CA ASN A 68 2.58 4.05 8.67
C ASN A 68 3.18 2.94 7.80
N VAL A 69 2.48 2.52 6.74
CA VAL A 69 2.92 1.44 5.84
C VAL A 69 3.65 1.95 4.60
N MET A 70 3.43 3.19 4.18
CA MET A 70 4.08 3.76 2.98
C MET A 70 5.60 3.80 3.11
N PRO A 71 6.38 3.18 2.17
CA PRO A 71 7.84 3.25 2.19
C PRO A 71 8.36 4.53 1.56
N VAL A 72 9.47 5.05 2.08
CA VAL A 72 10.22 6.17 1.48
C VAL A 72 11.24 5.66 0.46
N LEU A 73 11.85 4.51 0.76
CA LEU A 73 12.88 3.87 -0.05
C LEU A 73 12.41 2.51 -0.55
N GLU A 74 12.84 2.13 -1.74
CA GLU A 74 12.75 0.76 -2.26
C GLU A 74 14.10 0.35 -2.85
N VAL A 75 14.30 -0.95 -3.01
CA VAL A 75 15.51 -1.49 -3.62
C VAL A 75 15.15 -2.04 -4.99
N LYS A 76 15.91 -1.60 -6.01
CA LYS A 76 15.81 -2.15 -7.37
C LYS A 76 17.09 -2.86 -7.77
N SER A 77 16.95 -4.04 -8.35
CA SER A 77 18.09 -4.75 -8.93
C SER A 77 18.49 -4.12 -10.27
N ARG A 78 19.80 -3.93 -10.46
CA ARG A 78 20.40 -3.47 -11.70
C ARG A 78 21.62 -4.31 -12.04
N ARG A 79 21.75 -4.69 -13.28
CA ARG A 79 22.92 -5.42 -13.76
C ARG A 79 23.99 -4.44 -14.26
N VAL A 80 25.17 -4.49 -13.65
CA VAL A 80 26.33 -3.66 -14.02
C VAL A 80 27.54 -4.58 -14.17
N GLY A 81 28.19 -4.59 -15.34
CA GLY A 81 29.37 -5.39 -15.60
C GLY A 81 29.18 -6.91 -15.39
N GLY A 82 27.94 -7.42 -15.60
CA GLY A 82 27.63 -8.85 -15.41
C GLY A 82 27.13 -9.22 -14.01
N ALA A 83 27.38 -8.41 -12.99
CA ALA A 83 26.87 -8.60 -11.64
C ALA A 83 25.55 -7.85 -11.40
N SER A 84 24.65 -8.42 -10.57
CA SER A 84 23.38 -7.81 -10.19
C SER A 84 23.49 -7.11 -8.84
N TYR A 85 23.35 -5.80 -8.83
CA TYR A 85 23.39 -4.97 -7.62
C TYR A 85 21.98 -4.55 -7.19
N GLN A 86 21.77 -4.50 -5.88
CA GLN A 86 20.55 -4.00 -5.27
C GLN A 86 20.75 -2.50 -4.96
N ILE A 87 20.10 -1.63 -5.74
CA ILE A 87 20.29 -0.18 -5.64
C ILE A 87 19.13 0.45 -4.90
N PRO A 88 19.37 1.17 -3.78
CA PRO A 88 18.34 1.90 -3.08
C PRO A 88 17.92 3.14 -3.86
N ILE A 89 16.62 3.33 -4.03
CA ILE A 89 16.03 4.48 -4.70
C ILE A 89 14.87 5.05 -3.89
N GLU A 90 14.68 6.35 -3.99
CA GLU A 90 13.50 6.99 -3.44
C GLU A 90 12.26 6.62 -4.23
N VAL A 91 11.18 6.39 -3.49
CA VAL A 91 9.88 6.04 -4.08
C VAL A 91 9.09 7.33 -4.37
N SER A 92 8.57 7.47 -5.59
CA SER A 92 7.69 8.60 -5.95
C SER A 92 6.39 8.58 -5.10
N PRO A 93 5.77 9.74 -4.83
CA PRO A 93 4.57 9.84 -3.97
C PRO A 93 3.44 8.90 -4.40
N ASP A 94 3.09 8.86 -5.69
CA ASP A 94 2.05 7.98 -6.24
C ASP A 94 2.37 6.49 -6.00
N ARG A 95 3.64 6.13 -6.09
CA ARG A 95 4.10 4.76 -5.88
C ARG A 95 4.13 4.37 -4.40
N ARG A 96 4.46 5.31 -3.50
CA ARG A 96 4.39 5.10 -2.04
C ARG A 96 2.99 4.64 -1.64
N ILE A 97 1.97 5.41 -2.06
CA ILE A 97 0.57 5.10 -1.82
C ILE A 97 0.22 3.71 -2.38
N THR A 98 0.63 3.45 -3.63
CA THR A 98 0.36 2.17 -4.30
C THR A 98 0.98 0.98 -3.57
N LEU A 99 2.22 1.11 -3.08
CA LEU A 99 2.91 0.06 -2.33
C LEU A 99 2.27 -0.17 -0.97
N GLY A 100 1.96 0.90 -0.24
CA GLY A 100 1.28 0.81 1.06
C GLY A 100 -0.04 0.07 0.97
N MET A 101 -0.91 0.46 0.02
CA MET A 101 -2.19 -0.22 -0.22
C MET A 101 -2.00 -1.70 -0.56
N ARG A 102 -1.06 -2.01 -1.45
CA ARG A 102 -0.78 -3.39 -1.86
C ARG A 102 -0.32 -4.25 -0.69
N TRP A 103 0.53 -3.72 0.17
CA TRP A 103 1.03 -4.47 1.32
C TRP A 103 -0.08 -4.73 2.32
N ILE A 104 -0.90 -3.74 2.67
CA ILE A 104 -2.06 -3.93 3.55
C ILE A 104 -2.99 -5.01 3.00
N ILE A 105 -3.37 -4.95 1.73
CA ILE A 105 -4.26 -5.92 1.09
C ILE A 105 -3.64 -7.32 1.10
N ASN A 106 -2.37 -7.45 0.73
CA ASN A 106 -1.69 -8.74 0.64
C ASN A 106 -1.55 -9.40 2.02
N PHE A 107 -1.22 -8.65 3.05
CA PHE A 107 -1.12 -9.20 4.40
C PHE A 107 -2.49 -9.49 5.01
N ALA A 108 -3.50 -8.66 4.74
CA ALA A 108 -4.87 -8.99 5.11
C ALA A 108 -5.32 -10.31 4.47
N ARG A 109 -5.02 -10.55 3.20
CA ARG A 109 -5.34 -11.81 2.49
C ARG A 109 -4.64 -13.02 3.08
N LYS A 110 -3.40 -12.87 3.56
CA LYS A 110 -2.63 -13.95 4.18
C LYS A 110 -3.15 -14.36 5.57
N ARG A 111 -3.95 -13.53 6.23
CA ARG A 111 -4.58 -13.91 7.49
C ARG A 111 -5.59 -15.05 7.23
N THR A 112 -5.68 -16.03 8.14
CA THR A 112 -6.58 -17.19 8.04
C THR A 112 -7.75 -17.10 9.00
N GLY A 113 -8.75 -17.94 8.83
CA GLY A 113 -9.79 -18.18 9.82
C GLY A 113 -10.91 -17.13 9.95
N LYS A 114 -10.92 -16.07 9.10
CA LYS A 114 -11.91 -14.97 9.17
C LYS A 114 -12.34 -14.49 7.79
N PRO A 115 -13.53 -13.89 7.64
CA PRO A 115 -13.95 -13.25 6.40
C PRO A 115 -13.08 -12.02 6.08
N MET A 116 -13.04 -11.61 4.80
CA MET A 116 -12.09 -10.60 4.33
C MET A 116 -12.24 -9.23 5.03
N HIS A 117 -13.46 -8.79 5.35
CA HIS A 117 -13.69 -7.53 6.04
C HIS A 117 -13.10 -7.51 7.45
N GLU A 118 -13.14 -8.65 8.17
CA GLU A 118 -12.50 -8.76 9.49
C GLU A 118 -10.97 -8.78 9.38
N LYS A 119 -10.43 -9.54 8.42
CA LYS A 119 -8.98 -9.60 8.16
C LYS A 119 -8.43 -8.21 7.85
N LEU A 120 -9.14 -7.46 7.00
CA LEU A 120 -8.76 -6.12 6.60
C LEU A 120 -8.88 -5.13 7.77
N SER A 121 -9.93 -5.24 8.59
CA SER A 121 -10.10 -4.43 9.80
C SER A 121 -8.95 -4.63 10.80
N LEU A 122 -8.52 -5.88 11.00
CA LEU A 122 -7.37 -6.17 11.87
C LEU A 122 -6.08 -5.55 11.31
N GLU A 123 -5.85 -5.67 10.00
CA GLU A 123 -4.66 -5.09 9.38
C GLU A 123 -4.66 -3.56 9.46
N PHE A 124 -5.82 -2.90 9.27
CA PHE A 124 -5.93 -1.45 9.47
C PHE A 124 -5.66 -1.04 10.91
N THR A 125 -6.20 -1.78 11.89
CA THR A 125 -5.98 -1.50 13.31
C THR A 125 -4.50 -1.64 13.67
N ASP A 126 -3.87 -2.74 13.26
CA ASP A 126 -2.45 -3.00 13.52
C ASP A 126 -1.57 -1.94 12.85
N ALA A 127 -1.84 -1.62 11.58
CA ALA A 127 -1.08 -0.62 10.83
C ALA A 127 -1.27 0.80 11.40
N ALA A 128 -2.47 1.17 11.85
CA ALA A 128 -2.72 2.47 12.49
C ALA A 128 -1.93 2.60 13.81
N ASN A 129 -1.74 1.50 14.54
CA ASN A 129 -0.94 1.45 15.76
C ASN A 129 0.58 1.30 15.48
N GLY A 130 1.01 1.30 14.23
CA GLY A 130 2.42 1.16 13.87
C GLY A 130 2.98 -0.25 14.03
N VAL A 131 2.13 -1.26 14.10
CA VAL A 131 2.49 -2.67 14.25
C VAL A 131 1.93 -3.51 13.08
N GLY A 132 2.25 -4.80 13.06
CA GLY A 132 1.69 -5.72 12.07
C GLY A 132 2.62 -6.00 10.89
N ALA A 133 2.19 -6.96 10.05
CA ALA A 133 3.02 -7.49 8.98
C ALA A 133 3.29 -6.49 7.85
N ALA A 134 2.35 -5.58 7.58
CA ALA A 134 2.51 -4.54 6.57
C ALA A 134 3.55 -3.50 7.00
N VAL A 135 3.55 -3.09 8.27
CA VAL A 135 4.56 -2.15 8.82
C VAL A 135 5.93 -2.83 8.85
N LYS A 136 6.00 -4.08 9.31
CA LYS A 136 7.25 -4.86 9.29
C LYS A 136 7.83 -4.94 7.87
N LYS A 137 7.00 -5.14 6.85
CA LYS A 137 7.46 -5.14 5.44
C LYS A 137 8.10 -3.83 5.02
N LYS A 138 7.54 -2.68 5.47
CA LYS A 138 8.17 -1.37 5.24
C LYS A 138 9.54 -1.30 5.90
N GLU A 139 9.64 -1.69 7.18
CA GLU A 139 10.89 -1.68 7.92
C GLU A 139 11.95 -2.59 7.27
N ASP A 140 11.58 -3.82 6.88
CA ASP A 140 12.48 -4.74 6.18
C ASP A 140 12.96 -4.14 4.85
N THR A 141 12.08 -3.45 4.12
CA THR A 141 12.46 -2.78 2.87
C THR A 141 13.44 -1.64 3.12
N HIS A 142 13.22 -0.83 4.17
CA HIS A 142 14.14 0.24 4.56
C HIS A 142 15.48 -0.30 5.06
N LYS A 143 15.50 -1.37 5.87
CA LYS A 143 16.74 -2.05 6.29
C LYS A 143 17.53 -2.58 5.10
N MET A 144 16.85 -3.19 4.12
CA MET A 144 17.51 -3.63 2.88
C MET A 144 18.09 -2.45 2.10
N ALA A 145 17.38 -1.32 2.03
CA ALA A 145 17.86 -0.13 1.34
C ALA A 145 19.08 0.47 2.05
N GLU A 146 19.09 0.47 3.37
CA GLU A 146 20.20 0.96 4.19
C GLU A 146 21.43 0.06 4.04
N ALA A 147 21.27 -1.26 4.13
CA ALA A 147 22.35 -2.23 3.94
C ALA A 147 23.01 -2.11 2.55
N ASN A 148 22.26 -1.71 1.53
CA ASN A 148 22.74 -1.52 0.17
C ASN A 148 23.12 -0.07 -0.16
N LYS A 149 23.22 0.82 0.83
CA LYS A 149 23.51 2.25 0.65
C LYS A 149 24.83 2.49 -0.09
N ALA A 150 25.81 1.61 0.05
CA ALA A 150 27.10 1.69 -0.65
C ALA A 150 26.93 1.66 -2.18
N PHE A 151 25.87 1.04 -2.70
CA PHE A 151 25.59 0.95 -4.14
C PHE A 151 24.74 2.09 -4.69
N ALA A 152 24.43 3.11 -3.88
CA ALA A 152 23.60 4.24 -4.28
C ALA A 152 24.22 5.05 -5.45
N HIS A 153 25.56 5.05 -5.60
CA HIS A 153 26.25 5.72 -6.69
C HIS A 153 26.00 5.09 -8.07
N TYR A 154 25.49 3.85 -8.15
CA TYR A 154 25.02 3.24 -9.40
C TYR A 154 23.60 3.71 -9.79
N ARG A 155 23.00 4.62 -9.05
CA ARG A 155 21.73 5.29 -9.38
C ARG A 155 21.94 6.19 -10.61
N TRP A 156 20.95 6.27 -11.45
CA TRP A 156 20.88 7.11 -12.69
C TRP A 156 19.61 7.94 -12.68
#